data_35b4344c47e8215d5312b24aea049b3e
#
_entry.id   35b4344c47e8215d5312b24aea049b3e
#
_cell.length_a   1.000
_cell.length_b   1.000
_cell.length_c   1.000
_cell.angle_alpha   90.00
_cell.angle_beta   90.00
_cell.angle_gamma   90.00
#
_symmetry.space_group_name_H-M   'P 1'
#
loop_
_entity.id
_entity.type
_entity.pdbx_description
1 polymer ?
#
loop_
_entity_poly.entity_id
_entity_poly.type
_entity_poly.pdbx_seq_one_letter_code
_entity_poly.pdbx_strand_id
1 'polypeptide(L)'
;MTAEGPRFGATPQNPDLLRWIGIQVLLLVIAWVIGMVVRRLLASRMTMSTASATLTGLGGLWGGLLVAGWIFSSSDMWRPAMIGVAALVALVVVLVVSLIVAYLHPRPGLDPIAEVATRGESDSLEFKSSARWNMRAGKRDDAMETVIAKTVAAFMNSGGGTLLIGVDDDGRLIGLGPDYATLKTPDADRFELWIRDLWGQRLGTNAAALPLLDFAEATDPQEGYGPQEVCRVTIPPALGPVYLRGPKGKGEAELWVRVGNSTRRLDVTDAVQYVAMRWPAYARVSLLTRLRLTLTMRRHRSTPARLPQVVERTLTERLFSERARNGSLGAGEE
;
A
#
# COMPACT_ATOMS: atom_id res chain seq x y z
N MET A 1 -73.61 -0.67 21.89
CA MET A 1 -72.48 0.30 21.87
C MET A 1 -71.20 -0.49 21.92
N THR A 2 -70.68 -0.86 20.74
CA THR A 2 -69.38 -1.58 20.59
C THR A 2 -68.34 -0.56 20.11
N ALA A 3 -67.40 -0.24 20.98
CA ALA A 3 -66.31 0.68 20.67
C ALA A 3 -65.30 -0.09 19.78
N GLU A 4 -65.23 0.29 18.48
CA GLU A 4 -64.11 -0.08 17.61
C GLU A 4 -62.89 0.75 18.02
N GLY A 5 -61.85 0.07 18.53
CA GLY A 5 -60.54 0.70 18.78
C GLY A 5 -59.86 1.09 17.47
N PRO A 6 -58.93 2.08 17.48
CA PRO A 6 -58.25 2.55 16.28
C PRO A 6 -57.42 1.42 15.70
N ARG A 7 -57.75 0.97 14.51
CA ARG A 7 -56.90 0.13 13.68
C ARG A 7 -55.67 0.93 13.25
N PHE A 8 -54.54 0.66 13.85
CA PHE A 8 -53.25 1.09 13.31
C PHE A 8 -53.09 0.49 11.94
N GLY A 9 -53.41 1.28 10.91
CA GLY A 9 -53.31 0.93 9.52
C GLY A 9 -51.85 0.61 9.17
N ALA A 10 -51.67 -0.50 8.47
CA ALA A 10 -50.42 -0.81 7.80
C ALA A 10 -49.95 0.40 7.01
N THR A 11 -48.70 0.79 7.15
CA THR A 11 -48.04 1.81 6.34
C THR A 11 -48.28 1.47 4.87
N PRO A 12 -48.86 2.37 4.03
CA PRO A 12 -49.00 2.11 2.63
C PRO A 12 -47.57 1.92 2.08
N GLN A 13 -47.28 0.69 1.66
CA GLN A 13 -46.08 0.43 0.84
C GLN A 13 -46.33 1.19 -0.45
N ASN A 14 -45.73 2.40 -0.54
CA ASN A 14 -45.83 3.22 -1.74
C ASN A 14 -44.92 2.56 -2.80
N PRO A 15 -45.48 1.77 -3.77
CA PRO A 15 -44.67 1.04 -4.72
C PRO A 15 -43.79 1.98 -5.55
N ASP A 16 -44.17 3.23 -5.66
CA ASP A 16 -43.43 4.25 -6.37
C ASP A 16 -42.15 4.67 -5.60
N LEU A 17 -42.18 4.67 -4.25
CA LEU A 17 -41.01 4.98 -3.43
C LEU A 17 -39.91 3.91 -3.60
N LEU A 18 -40.29 2.64 -3.58
CA LEU A 18 -39.34 1.52 -3.78
C LEU A 18 -38.75 1.53 -5.19
N ARG A 19 -39.57 1.84 -6.21
CA ARG A 19 -39.09 2.03 -7.58
C ARG A 19 -38.10 3.18 -7.66
N TRP A 20 -38.41 4.33 -7.05
CA TRP A 20 -37.55 5.51 -7.02
C TRP A 20 -36.20 5.18 -6.37
N ILE A 21 -36.17 4.53 -5.22
CA ILE A 21 -34.94 4.10 -4.54
C ILE A 21 -34.15 3.14 -5.44
N GLY A 22 -34.83 2.18 -6.09
CA GLY A 22 -34.18 1.23 -7.01
C GLY A 22 -33.48 1.93 -8.18
N ILE A 23 -34.10 2.98 -8.76
CA ILE A 23 -33.45 3.76 -9.82
C ILE A 23 -32.19 4.45 -9.31
N GLN A 24 -32.27 5.11 -8.17
CA GLN A 24 -31.12 5.83 -7.62
C GLN A 24 -29.92 4.90 -7.37
N VAL A 25 -30.19 3.71 -6.82
CA VAL A 25 -29.16 2.68 -6.62
C VAL A 25 -28.59 2.21 -7.97
N LEU A 26 -29.44 1.95 -8.96
CA LEU A 26 -29.00 1.54 -10.30
C LEU A 26 -28.13 2.62 -10.97
N LEU A 27 -28.55 3.88 -10.93
CA LEU A 27 -27.78 4.99 -11.49
C LEU A 27 -26.42 5.15 -10.80
N LEU A 28 -26.38 4.97 -9.47
CA LEU A 28 -25.13 5.03 -8.70
C LEU A 28 -24.18 3.90 -9.06
N VAL A 29 -24.70 2.68 -9.27
CA VAL A 29 -23.90 1.53 -9.74
C VAL A 29 -23.36 1.79 -11.15
N ILE A 30 -24.19 2.29 -12.07
CA ILE A 30 -23.77 2.62 -13.44
C ILE A 30 -22.68 3.71 -13.40
N ALA A 31 -22.87 4.78 -12.62
CA ALA A 31 -21.88 5.85 -12.45
C ALA A 31 -20.56 5.32 -11.90
N TRP A 32 -20.63 4.43 -10.91
CA TRP A 32 -19.45 3.80 -10.33
C TRP A 32 -18.70 2.92 -11.34
N VAL A 33 -19.42 2.10 -12.11
CA VAL A 33 -18.83 1.26 -13.16
C VAL A 33 -18.15 2.12 -14.23
N ILE A 34 -18.83 3.15 -14.74
CA ILE A 34 -18.28 4.09 -15.74
C ILE A 34 -17.00 4.74 -15.17
N GLY A 35 -17.07 5.27 -13.94
CA GLY A 35 -15.92 5.89 -13.28
C GLY A 35 -14.75 4.93 -13.11
N MET A 36 -15.01 3.67 -12.74
CA MET A 36 -13.99 2.63 -12.58
C MET A 36 -13.34 2.26 -13.92
N VAL A 37 -14.13 2.08 -14.97
CA VAL A 37 -13.63 1.74 -16.32
C VAL A 37 -12.76 2.87 -16.87
N VAL A 38 -13.24 4.11 -16.83
CA VAL A 38 -12.49 5.27 -17.33
C VAL A 38 -11.20 5.47 -16.54
N ARG A 39 -11.25 5.32 -15.20
CA ARG A 39 -10.06 5.38 -14.36
C ARG A 39 -9.05 4.30 -14.74
N ARG A 40 -9.50 3.08 -15.04
CA ARG A 40 -8.60 1.97 -15.42
C ARG A 40 -7.95 2.21 -16.78
N LEU A 41 -8.70 2.74 -17.74
CA LEU A 41 -8.19 3.07 -19.08
C LEU A 41 -7.21 4.24 -19.07
N LEU A 42 -7.43 5.24 -18.20
CA LEU A 42 -6.57 6.42 -18.11
C LEU A 42 -5.60 6.40 -16.92
N ALA A 43 -5.46 5.27 -16.23
CA ALA A 43 -4.58 5.12 -15.06
C ALA A 43 -3.11 5.51 -15.34
N SER A 44 -2.64 5.34 -16.58
CA SER A 44 -1.31 5.75 -17.01
C SER A 44 -1.15 7.28 -17.19
N ARG A 45 -2.25 8.02 -17.33
CA ARG A 45 -2.21 9.45 -17.67
C ARG A 45 -2.67 10.40 -16.57
N MET A 46 -3.36 9.91 -15.53
CA MET A 46 -3.93 10.78 -14.50
C MET A 46 -4.17 10.09 -13.15
N THR A 47 -4.13 10.87 -12.06
CA THR A 47 -4.46 10.43 -10.70
C THR A 47 -5.84 10.96 -10.30
N MET A 48 -6.91 10.33 -10.77
CA MET A 48 -8.26 10.61 -10.28
C MET A 48 -8.64 9.63 -9.16
N SER A 49 -9.23 10.15 -8.06
CA SER A 49 -9.80 9.28 -7.04
C SER A 49 -11.05 8.58 -7.55
N THR A 50 -11.36 7.38 -7.03
CA THR A 50 -12.62 6.68 -7.36
C THR A 50 -13.84 7.52 -7.02
N ALA A 51 -13.80 8.27 -5.93
CA ALA A 51 -14.90 9.13 -5.51
C ALA A 51 -15.15 10.26 -6.52
N SER A 52 -14.12 10.98 -6.99
CA SER A 52 -14.29 12.05 -7.96
C SER A 52 -14.79 11.53 -9.32
N ALA A 53 -14.29 10.39 -9.78
CA ALA A 53 -14.75 9.77 -11.02
C ALA A 53 -16.23 9.33 -10.92
N THR A 54 -16.65 8.78 -9.79
CA THR A 54 -18.05 8.39 -9.55
C THR A 54 -18.98 9.60 -9.47
N LEU A 55 -18.58 10.67 -8.78
CA LEU A 55 -19.36 11.90 -8.69
C LEU A 55 -19.53 12.57 -10.05
N THR A 56 -18.46 12.61 -10.87
CA THR A 56 -18.53 13.12 -12.24
C THR A 56 -19.46 12.26 -13.09
N GLY A 57 -19.38 10.93 -12.97
CA GLY A 57 -20.28 9.99 -13.66
C GLY A 57 -21.75 10.18 -13.25
N LEU A 58 -22.02 10.38 -11.96
CA LEU A 58 -23.36 10.64 -11.44
C LEU A 58 -23.93 11.97 -12.00
N GLY A 59 -23.14 13.04 -11.98
CA GLY A 59 -23.52 14.32 -12.60
C GLY A 59 -23.82 14.19 -14.10
N GLY A 60 -22.97 13.40 -14.81
CA GLY A 60 -23.19 13.09 -16.23
C GLY A 60 -24.49 12.31 -16.49
N LEU A 61 -24.82 11.33 -15.62
CA LEU A 61 -26.08 10.57 -15.74
C LEU A 61 -27.30 11.47 -15.53
N TRP A 62 -27.28 12.33 -14.51
CA TRP A 62 -28.39 13.29 -14.30
C TRP A 62 -28.52 14.27 -15.46
N GLY A 63 -27.42 14.84 -15.94
CA GLY A 63 -27.42 15.68 -17.14
C GLY A 63 -27.92 14.92 -18.36
N GLY A 64 -27.52 13.69 -18.53
CA GLY A 64 -27.96 12.81 -19.61
C GLY A 64 -29.46 12.49 -19.56
N LEU A 65 -30.02 12.28 -18.37
CA LEU A 65 -31.48 12.10 -18.22
C LEU A 65 -32.26 13.35 -18.62
N LEU A 66 -31.76 14.56 -18.30
CA LEU A 66 -32.36 15.81 -18.74
C LEU A 66 -32.32 15.95 -20.26
N VAL A 67 -31.20 15.66 -20.88
CA VAL A 67 -31.02 15.67 -22.34
C VAL A 67 -31.94 14.64 -23.00
N ALA A 68 -31.99 13.42 -22.46
CA ALA A 68 -32.86 12.37 -22.98
C ALA A 68 -34.36 12.76 -22.84
N GLY A 69 -34.76 13.35 -21.70
CA GLY A 69 -36.11 13.85 -21.49
C GLY A 69 -36.51 14.90 -22.52
N TRP A 70 -35.59 15.79 -22.87
CA TRP A 70 -35.80 16.80 -23.91
C TRP A 70 -35.90 16.16 -25.30
N ILE A 71 -35.03 15.21 -25.66
CA ILE A 71 -35.03 14.54 -26.98
C ILE A 71 -36.30 13.70 -27.16
N PHE A 72 -36.70 12.94 -26.18
CA PHE A 72 -37.84 12.02 -26.30
C PHE A 72 -39.18 12.65 -25.88
N SER A 73 -39.18 13.91 -25.43
CA SER A 73 -40.36 14.62 -24.90
C SER A 73 -41.17 13.77 -23.92
N SER A 74 -40.48 12.96 -23.10
CA SER A 74 -41.06 11.98 -22.19
C SER A 74 -40.49 12.14 -20.80
N SER A 75 -41.35 12.00 -19.80
CA SER A 75 -40.95 11.91 -18.38
C SER A 75 -40.77 10.47 -17.88
N ASP A 76 -40.97 9.46 -18.73
CA ASP A 76 -40.82 8.07 -18.37
C ASP A 76 -39.34 7.67 -18.39
N MET A 77 -38.70 7.84 -17.23
CA MET A 77 -37.27 7.53 -17.02
C MET A 77 -36.94 6.03 -17.16
N TRP A 78 -37.92 5.15 -17.24
CA TRP A 78 -37.75 3.71 -17.36
C TRP A 78 -37.58 3.22 -18.80
N ARG A 79 -37.75 4.07 -19.79
CA ARG A 79 -37.50 3.69 -21.17
C ARG A 79 -36.04 3.31 -21.37
N PRO A 80 -35.72 2.13 -21.89
CA PRO A 80 -34.35 1.70 -22.13
C PRO A 80 -33.52 2.70 -22.96
N ALA A 81 -34.19 3.38 -23.90
CA ALA A 81 -33.59 4.42 -24.73
C ALA A 81 -33.12 5.64 -23.88
N MET A 82 -33.89 6.05 -22.88
CA MET A 82 -33.52 7.16 -22.00
C MET A 82 -32.31 6.80 -21.12
N ILE A 83 -32.29 5.58 -20.57
CA ILE A 83 -31.17 5.08 -19.78
C ILE A 83 -29.91 4.98 -20.67
N GLY A 84 -30.06 4.51 -21.91
CA GLY A 84 -28.96 4.42 -22.87
C GLY A 84 -28.36 5.78 -23.21
N VAL A 85 -29.18 6.79 -23.49
CA VAL A 85 -28.72 8.17 -23.75
C VAL A 85 -28.07 8.76 -22.50
N ALA A 86 -28.65 8.57 -21.33
CA ALA A 86 -28.06 9.05 -20.07
C ALA A 86 -26.70 8.44 -19.80
N ALA A 87 -26.52 7.12 -20.00
CA ALA A 87 -25.27 6.44 -19.85
C ALA A 87 -24.22 6.92 -20.87
N LEU A 88 -24.63 7.14 -22.13
CA LEU A 88 -23.75 7.68 -23.17
C LEU A 88 -23.25 9.09 -22.81
N VAL A 89 -24.15 9.97 -22.38
CA VAL A 89 -23.80 11.33 -21.96
C VAL A 89 -22.87 11.29 -20.76
N ALA A 90 -23.14 10.43 -19.76
CA ALA A 90 -22.27 10.25 -18.60
C ALA A 90 -20.86 9.80 -19.00
N LEU A 91 -20.75 8.84 -19.93
CA LEU A 91 -19.47 8.37 -20.45
C LEU A 91 -18.69 9.51 -21.11
N VAL A 92 -19.38 10.29 -21.98
CA VAL A 92 -18.77 11.45 -22.66
C VAL A 92 -18.32 12.51 -21.65
N VAL A 93 -19.15 12.85 -20.67
CA VAL A 93 -18.80 13.82 -19.61
C VAL A 93 -17.60 13.36 -18.81
N VAL A 94 -17.57 12.09 -18.37
CA VAL A 94 -16.42 11.55 -17.62
C VAL A 94 -15.16 11.56 -18.48
N LEU A 95 -15.28 11.19 -19.76
CA LEU A 95 -14.14 11.21 -20.69
C LEU A 95 -13.60 12.63 -20.89
N VAL A 96 -14.48 13.59 -21.17
CA VAL A 96 -14.11 15.00 -21.39
C VAL A 96 -13.46 15.59 -20.13
N VAL A 97 -14.08 15.41 -18.96
CA VAL A 97 -13.50 15.88 -17.69
C VAL A 97 -12.15 15.23 -17.44
N SER A 98 -12.04 13.94 -17.73
CA SER A 98 -10.76 13.22 -17.58
C SER A 98 -9.67 13.76 -18.49
N LEU A 99 -9.99 14.06 -19.75
CA LEU A 99 -9.06 14.66 -20.72
C LEU A 99 -8.67 16.09 -20.30
N ILE A 100 -9.63 16.89 -19.81
CA ILE A 100 -9.38 18.24 -19.30
C ILE A 100 -8.45 18.17 -18.10
N VAL A 101 -8.71 17.29 -17.15
CA VAL A 101 -7.83 17.09 -15.98
C VAL A 101 -6.44 16.63 -16.41
N ALA A 102 -6.33 15.70 -17.36
CA ALA A 102 -5.04 15.25 -17.89
C ALA A 102 -4.28 16.35 -18.63
N TYR A 103 -4.99 17.24 -19.30
CA TYR A 103 -4.42 18.39 -20.01
C TYR A 103 -3.97 19.50 -19.05
N LEU A 104 -4.80 19.84 -18.05
CA LEU A 104 -4.51 20.90 -17.08
C LEU A 104 -3.51 20.47 -16.01
N HIS A 105 -3.46 19.18 -15.70
CA HIS A 105 -2.52 18.59 -14.74
C HIS A 105 -1.72 17.49 -15.45
N PRO A 106 -0.87 17.84 -16.43
CA PRO A 106 0.06 16.87 -16.99
C PRO A 106 0.87 16.32 -15.82
N ARG A 107 1.14 15.00 -15.83
CA ARG A 107 2.15 14.49 -14.90
C ARG A 107 3.39 15.34 -15.15
N PRO A 108 3.94 15.97 -14.09
CA PRO A 108 5.24 16.62 -14.25
C PRO A 108 6.17 15.56 -14.85
N GLY A 109 6.82 15.88 -15.97
CA GLY A 109 7.88 15.05 -16.50
C GLY A 109 8.83 14.77 -15.35
N LEU A 110 9.41 13.57 -15.30
CA LEU A 110 10.41 13.28 -14.28
C LEU A 110 11.50 14.34 -14.40
N ASP A 111 11.78 15.08 -13.34
CA ASP A 111 12.86 16.05 -13.32
C ASP A 111 14.16 15.39 -13.80
N PRO A 112 15.03 16.10 -14.54
CA PRO A 112 16.31 15.56 -14.94
C PRO A 112 17.10 15.04 -13.74
N ILE A 113 17.73 13.86 -13.88
CA ILE A 113 18.44 13.20 -12.76
C ILE A 113 19.51 14.14 -12.18
N ALA A 114 20.24 14.89 -13.04
CA ALA A 114 21.25 15.84 -12.62
C ALA A 114 20.65 16.92 -11.70
N GLU A 115 19.46 17.43 -12.00
CA GLU A 115 18.77 18.40 -11.16
C GLU A 115 18.30 17.79 -9.84
N VAL A 116 17.78 16.55 -9.87
CA VAL A 116 17.38 15.83 -8.64
C VAL A 116 18.59 15.58 -7.74
N ALA A 117 19.74 15.24 -8.30
CA ALA A 117 20.98 15.01 -7.56
C ALA A 117 21.48 16.26 -6.82
N THR A 118 21.23 17.47 -7.36
CA THR A 118 21.63 18.73 -6.67
C THR A 118 20.79 19.05 -5.43
N ARG A 119 19.63 18.40 -5.25
CA ARG A 119 18.73 18.65 -4.09
C ARG A 119 19.24 18.06 -2.78
N GLY A 120 20.20 17.14 -2.85
CA GLY A 120 20.67 16.38 -1.70
C GLY A 120 19.68 15.35 -1.18
N GLU A 121 20.13 14.49 -0.26
CA GLU A 121 19.30 13.47 0.37
C GLU A 121 18.23 14.08 1.30
N SER A 122 17.08 13.43 1.38
CA SER A 122 15.93 13.88 2.18
C SER A 122 15.13 12.67 2.73
N ASP A 123 13.98 12.94 3.33
CA ASP A 123 13.02 11.91 3.73
C ASP A 123 12.46 11.10 2.56
N SER A 124 12.46 11.67 1.36
CA SER A 124 11.90 11.12 0.13
C SER A 124 12.92 10.92 -1.01
N LEU A 125 14.20 11.26 -0.78
CA LEU A 125 15.28 11.11 -1.76
C LEU A 125 16.52 10.51 -1.10
N GLU A 126 17.08 9.48 -1.70
CA GLU A 126 18.27 8.77 -1.23
C GLU A 126 19.22 8.51 -2.39
N PHE A 127 20.52 8.61 -2.14
CA PHE A 127 21.58 8.36 -3.11
C PHE A 127 22.36 7.11 -2.73
N LYS A 128 22.80 6.36 -3.74
CA LYS A 128 23.71 5.24 -3.57
C LYS A 128 24.68 5.20 -4.74
N SER A 129 25.95 5.24 -4.42
CA SER A 129 27.03 5.19 -5.40
C SER A 129 27.01 3.93 -6.26
N SER A 130 26.45 2.84 -5.74
CA SER A 130 26.38 1.53 -6.40
C SER A 130 25.31 0.67 -5.73
N ALA A 131 24.76 -0.28 -6.48
CA ALA A 131 23.82 -1.26 -5.95
C ALA A 131 24.50 -2.52 -5.39
N ARG A 132 25.65 -2.89 -5.92
CA ARG A 132 26.32 -4.16 -5.61
C ARG A 132 27.84 -4.10 -5.58
N TRP A 133 28.44 -3.01 -6.04
CA TRP A 133 29.88 -2.83 -6.07
C TRP A 133 30.33 -2.03 -4.85
N ASN A 134 31.23 -2.58 -4.05
CA ASN A 134 31.84 -1.85 -2.94
C ASN A 134 33.01 -1.01 -3.48
N MET A 135 32.80 0.29 -3.62
CA MET A 135 33.78 1.22 -4.18
C MET A 135 35.11 1.23 -3.41
N ARG A 136 35.07 1.00 -2.09
CA ARG A 136 36.28 0.97 -1.24
C ARG A 136 37.04 -0.33 -1.37
N ALA A 137 36.31 -1.45 -1.46
CA ALA A 137 36.92 -2.80 -1.55
C ALA A 137 37.24 -3.21 -2.99
N GLY A 138 36.76 -2.48 -4.00
CA GLY A 138 36.96 -2.78 -5.41
C GLY A 138 36.38 -4.12 -5.84
N LYS A 139 35.30 -4.56 -5.24
CA LYS A 139 34.66 -5.86 -5.53
C LYS A 139 33.16 -5.85 -5.27
N ARG A 140 32.48 -6.85 -5.82
CA ARG A 140 31.07 -7.13 -5.48
C ARG A 140 30.92 -7.43 -4.00
N ASP A 141 29.85 -6.88 -3.38
CA ASP A 141 29.57 -7.03 -1.96
C ASP A 141 28.05 -7.18 -1.74
N ASP A 142 27.65 -8.33 -1.20
CA ASP A 142 26.25 -8.64 -0.88
C ASP A 142 25.67 -7.72 0.21
N ALA A 143 26.52 -7.04 0.98
CA ALA A 143 26.09 -6.04 1.95
C ALA A 143 25.48 -4.81 1.23
N MET A 144 26.03 -4.41 0.09
CA MET A 144 25.49 -3.31 -0.73
C MET A 144 24.10 -3.69 -1.26
N GLU A 145 23.93 -4.92 -1.76
CA GLU A 145 22.64 -5.44 -2.21
C GLU A 145 21.58 -5.40 -1.08
N THR A 146 22.02 -5.67 0.15
CA THR A 146 21.17 -5.58 1.35
C THR A 146 20.76 -4.13 1.64
N VAL A 147 21.67 -3.17 1.50
CA VAL A 147 21.38 -1.74 1.70
C VAL A 147 20.34 -1.27 0.69
N ILE A 148 20.46 -1.63 -0.59
CA ILE A 148 19.47 -1.30 -1.63
C ILE A 148 18.09 -1.87 -1.27
N ALA A 149 17.99 -3.16 -0.97
CA ALA A 149 16.71 -3.79 -0.64
C ALA A 149 16.08 -3.17 0.64
N LYS A 150 16.92 -2.85 1.64
CA LYS A 150 16.50 -2.16 2.88
C LYS A 150 15.94 -0.77 2.60
N THR A 151 16.61 0.03 1.78
CA THR A 151 16.15 1.37 1.39
C THR A 151 14.81 1.32 0.67
N VAL A 152 14.66 0.41 -0.30
CA VAL A 152 13.40 0.21 -1.02
C VAL A 152 12.27 -0.21 -0.08
N ALA A 153 12.52 -1.17 0.83
CA ALA A 153 11.53 -1.58 1.83
C ALA A 153 11.10 -0.41 2.73
N ALA A 154 12.06 0.39 3.18
CA ALA A 154 11.79 1.52 4.05
C ALA A 154 10.95 2.61 3.37
N PHE A 155 11.22 2.93 2.12
CA PHE A 155 10.36 3.83 1.33
C PHE A 155 8.96 3.27 1.14
N MET A 156 8.82 1.99 0.79
CA MET A 156 7.51 1.34 0.64
C MET A 156 6.68 1.37 1.91
N ASN A 157 7.32 1.16 3.05
CA ASN A 157 6.66 1.17 4.35
C ASN A 157 6.35 2.59 4.86
N SER A 158 6.88 3.62 4.22
CA SER A 158 6.67 5.02 4.59
C SER A 158 5.87 5.77 3.51
N GLY A 159 6.26 6.98 3.17
CA GLY A 159 5.58 7.82 2.17
C GLY A 159 5.89 7.48 0.70
N GLY A 160 6.73 6.49 0.44
CA GLY A 160 7.39 6.31 -0.86
C GLY A 160 8.61 7.21 -0.98
N GLY A 161 9.21 7.26 -2.17
CA GLY A 161 10.37 8.11 -2.42
C GLY A 161 11.11 7.74 -3.70
N THR A 162 12.26 8.37 -3.88
CA THR A 162 13.16 8.15 -5.01
C THR A 162 14.53 7.70 -4.50
N LEU A 163 15.06 6.65 -5.10
CA LEU A 163 16.43 6.21 -4.90
C LEU A 163 17.20 6.41 -6.20
N LEU A 164 18.30 7.17 -6.16
CA LEU A 164 19.26 7.28 -7.26
C LEU A 164 20.42 6.32 -7.01
N ILE A 165 20.72 5.49 -8.01
CA ILE A 165 21.84 4.54 -7.98
C ILE A 165 22.85 4.98 -9.03
N GLY A 166 24.11 5.09 -8.67
CA GLY A 166 25.17 5.70 -9.46
C GLY A 166 25.40 7.17 -9.12
N VAL A 167 24.95 7.61 -7.92
CA VAL A 167 25.14 8.95 -7.36
C VAL A 167 25.73 8.81 -5.96
N ASP A 168 26.77 9.60 -5.65
CA ASP A 168 27.37 9.60 -4.33
C ASP A 168 26.62 10.49 -3.33
N ASP A 169 27.09 10.49 -2.07
CA ASP A 169 26.46 11.25 -0.99
C ASP A 169 26.54 12.77 -1.20
N ASP A 170 27.47 13.24 -2.03
CA ASP A 170 27.64 14.66 -2.41
C ASP A 170 26.79 15.04 -3.65
N GLY A 171 26.04 14.11 -4.22
CA GLY A 171 25.22 14.32 -5.42
C GLY A 171 25.98 14.22 -6.74
N ARG A 172 27.23 13.74 -6.73
CA ARG A 172 28.04 13.55 -7.96
C ARG A 172 27.60 12.30 -8.71
N LEU A 173 27.57 12.40 -10.03
CA LEU A 173 27.14 11.31 -10.91
C LEU A 173 28.32 10.37 -11.18
N ILE A 174 28.37 9.24 -10.49
CA ILE A 174 29.40 8.20 -10.64
C ILE A 174 29.06 7.24 -11.79
N GLY A 175 27.76 7.00 -12.01
CA GLY A 175 27.25 6.06 -13.01
C GLY A 175 27.24 4.61 -12.56
N LEU A 176 26.62 3.76 -13.40
CA LEU A 176 26.42 2.32 -13.15
C LEU A 176 27.55 1.43 -13.68
N GLY A 177 28.61 2.00 -14.27
CA GLY A 177 29.71 1.25 -14.85
C GLY A 177 30.28 0.16 -13.93
N PRO A 178 30.58 0.43 -12.64
CA PRO A 178 31.06 -0.59 -11.69
C PRO A 178 30.07 -1.72 -11.44
N ASP A 179 28.78 -1.40 -11.39
CA ASP A 179 27.71 -2.40 -11.22
C ASP A 179 27.57 -3.28 -12.45
N TYR A 180 27.58 -2.67 -13.64
CA TYR A 180 27.50 -3.36 -14.93
C TYR A 180 28.65 -4.33 -15.13
N ALA A 181 29.87 -3.97 -14.73
CA ALA A 181 31.04 -4.82 -14.82
C ALA A 181 30.91 -6.15 -14.06
N THR A 182 29.95 -6.22 -13.11
CA THR A 182 29.67 -7.46 -12.34
C THR A 182 28.63 -8.35 -13.03
N LEU A 183 28.01 -7.91 -14.10
CA LEU A 183 26.97 -8.64 -14.84
C LEU A 183 27.57 -9.38 -16.04
N LYS A 184 26.87 -10.45 -16.48
CA LYS A 184 27.29 -11.19 -17.69
C LYS A 184 27.23 -10.33 -18.95
N THR A 185 26.20 -9.49 -19.05
CA THR A 185 26.04 -8.47 -20.08
C THR A 185 25.95 -7.14 -19.33
N PRO A 186 26.90 -6.21 -19.59
CA PRO A 186 27.00 -4.95 -18.85
C PRO A 186 26.06 -3.89 -19.45
N ASP A 187 24.76 -4.05 -19.25
CA ASP A 187 23.72 -3.15 -19.77
C ASP A 187 22.59 -2.91 -18.76
N ALA A 188 21.76 -1.89 -19.04
CA ALA A 188 20.64 -1.51 -18.22
C ALA A 188 19.57 -2.61 -18.08
N ASP A 189 19.26 -3.33 -19.18
CA ASP A 189 18.26 -4.39 -19.16
C ASP A 189 18.66 -5.53 -18.22
N ARG A 190 19.93 -5.93 -18.26
CA ARG A 190 20.44 -6.96 -17.36
C ARG A 190 20.51 -6.50 -15.91
N PHE A 191 20.81 -5.22 -15.70
CA PHE A 191 20.78 -4.62 -14.37
C PHE A 191 19.35 -4.57 -13.83
N GLU A 192 18.36 -4.18 -14.63
CA GLU A 192 16.96 -4.18 -14.23
C GLU A 192 16.49 -5.60 -13.85
N LEU A 193 16.78 -6.61 -14.67
CA LEU A 193 16.43 -8.00 -14.37
C LEU A 193 17.05 -8.43 -13.03
N TRP A 194 18.34 -8.15 -12.84
CA TRP A 194 19.05 -8.53 -11.62
C TRP A 194 18.44 -7.84 -10.37
N ILE A 195 18.18 -6.53 -10.43
CA ILE A 195 17.69 -5.80 -9.25
C ILE A 195 16.23 -6.20 -8.90
N ARG A 196 15.42 -6.53 -9.91
CA ARG A 196 14.07 -7.08 -9.69
C ARG A 196 14.12 -8.46 -9.06
N ASP A 197 15.05 -9.32 -9.47
CA ASP A 197 15.29 -10.62 -8.85
C ASP A 197 15.74 -10.47 -7.38
N LEU A 198 16.64 -9.53 -7.11
CA LEU A 198 17.06 -9.18 -5.76
C LEU A 198 15.85 -8.80 -4.88
N TRP A 199 15.03 -7.87 -5.34
CA TRP A 199 13.84 -7.46 -4.59
C TRP A 199 12.82 -8.60 -4.47
N GLY A 200 12.63 -9.42 -5.48
CA GLY A 200 11.76 -10.60 -5.44
C GLY A 200 12.17 -11.56 -4.31
N GLN A 201 13.48 -11.82 -4.19
CA GLN A 201 14.02 -12.69 -3.16
C GLN A 201 13.98 -12.06 -1.75
N ARG A 202 14.24 -10.75 -1.65
CA ARG A 202 14.40 -10.04 -0.37
C ARG A 202 13.08 -9.47 0.17
N LEU A 203 12.19 -8.98 -0.69
CA LEU A 203 10.96 -8.28 -0.35
C LEU A 203 9.69 -9.05 -0.73
N GLY A 204 9.83 -10.04 -1.60
CA GLY A 204 8.74 -10.80 -2.19
C GLY A 204 8.25 -10.23 -3.53
N THR A 205 7.67 -11.10 -4.35
CA THR A 205 7.31 -10.82 -5.74
C THR A 205 6.37 -9.62 -5.90
N ASN A 206 5.37 -9.50 -5.01
CA ASN A 206 4.41 -8.40 -5.09
C ASN A 206 5.08 -7.03 -4.81
N ALA A 207 5.99 -6.97 -3.84
CA ALA A 207 6.73 -5.76 -3.53
C ALA A 207 7.73 -5.41 -4.64
N ALA A 208 8.41 -6.41 -5.23
CA ALA A 208 9.35 -6.21 -6.32
C ALA A 208 8.73 -5.63 -7.60
N ALA A 209 7.42 -5.78 -7.79
CA ALA A 209 6.69 -5.25 -8.94
C ALA A 209 6.31 -3.76 -8.81
N LEU A 210 6.41 -3.17 -7.62
CA LEU A 210 5.95 -1.80 -7.37
C LEU A 210 6.93 -0.71 -7.82
N PRO A 211 8.28 -0.83 -7.63
CA PRO A 211 9.22 0.20 -8.04
C PRO A 211 9.27 0.36 -9.56
N LEU A 212 9.33 1.60 -9.98
CA LEU A 212 9.56 1.96 -11.39
C LEU A 212 11.02 2.33 -11.55
N LEU A 213 11.69 1.71 -12.53
CA LEU A 213 13.07 2.03 -12.89
C LEU A 213 13.07 2.90 -14.13
N ASP A 214 13.98 3.87 -14.14
CA ASP A 214 14.24 4.76 -15.23
C ASP A 214 15.77 4.95 -15.33
N PHE A 215 16.34 4.66 -16.49
CA PHE A 215 17.75 4.79 -16.77
C PHE A 215 17.95 6.01 -17.67
N ALA A 216 18.81 6.91 -17.27
CA ALA A 216 19.10 8.10 -18.04
C ALA A 216 20.58 8.45 -17.97
N GLU A 217 21.12 8.83 -19.11
CA GLU A 217 22.41 9.48 -19.17
C GLU A 217 22.29 10.90 -18.63
N ALA A 218 23.14 11.24 -17.67
CA ALA A 218 23.23 12.57 -17.09
C ALA A 218 24.69 13.01 -17.03
N THR A 219 24.92 14.28 -17.31
CA THR A 219 26.24 14.90 -17.21
C THR A 219 26.32 15.66 -15.88
N ASP A 220 27.37 15.39 -15.12
CA ASP A 220 27.63 16.14 -13.89
C ASP A 220 27.99 17.59 -14.25
N PRO A 221 27.22 18.57 -13.75
CA PRO A 221 27.53 19.98 -14.02
C PRO A 221 28.81 20.47 -13.34
N GLN A 222 29.37 19.74 -12.38
CA GLN A 222 30.53 20.15 -11.58
C GLN A 222 31.86 19.56 -12.06
N GLU A 223 31.84 18.40 -12.74
CA GLU A 223 33.06 17.72 -13.19
C GLU A 223 32.95 17.40 -14.68
N GLY A 224 33.99 17.71 -15.44
CA GLY A 224 34.08 17.48 -16.89
C GLY A 224 34.15 16.00 -17.32
N TYR A 225 33.57 15.09 -16.55
CA TYR A 225 33.32 13.71 -16.96
C TYR A 225 32.20 13.66 -17.98
N GLY A 226 32.34 12.78 -18.96
CA GLY A 226 31.29 12.55 -19.95
C GLY A 226 29.98 12.07 -19.29
N PRO A 227 28.89 11.94 -20.08
CA PRO A 227 27.61 11.52 -19.55
C PRO A 227 27.73 10.16 -18.85
N GLN A 228 27.14 10.05 -17.66
CA GLN A 228 27.08 8.85 -16.85
C GLN A 228 25.66 8.31 -16.82
N GLU A 229 25.48 7.02 -17.05
CA GLU A 229 24.18 6.39 -16.91
C GLU A 229 23.87 6.13 -15.44
N VAL A 230 22.75 6.66 -14.97
CA VAL A 230 22.25 6.59 -13.59
C VAL A 230 20.89 5.93 -13.59
N CYS A 231 20.61 5.11 -12.58
CA CYS A 231 19.30 4.50 -12.39
C CYS A 231 18.50 5.27 -11.33
N ARG A 232 17.34 5.78 -11.73
CA ARG A 232 16.32 6.32 -10.82
C ARG A 232 15.28 5.27 -10.53
N VAL A 233 15.09 4.95 -9.26
CA VAL A 233 14.07 4.05 -8.77
C VAL A 233 12.99 4.88 -8.08
N THR A 234 11.82 4.98 -8.69
CA THR A 234 10.64 5.61 -8.07
C THR A 234 9.86 4.57 -7.29
N ILE A 235 9.75 4.73 -5.98
CA ILE A 235 9.21 3.75 -5.05
C ILE A 235 7.89 4.27 -4.49
N PRO A 236 6.73 3.72 -4.90
CA PRO A 236 5.45 4.10 -4.32
C PRO A 236 5.29 3.52 -2.91
N PRO A 237 4.48 4.16 -2.05
CA PRO A 237 4.10 3.58 -0.77
C PRO A 237 3.31 2.29 -0.99
N ALA A 238 3.64 1.24 -0.22
CA ALA A 238 2.95 -0.04 -0.32
C ALA A 238 1.57 -0.01 0.36
N LEU A 239 0.66 -0.85 -0.14
CA LEU A 239 -0.69 -1.01 0.43
C LEU A 239 -0.72 -1.93 1.67
N GLY A 240 0.41 -2.52 2.03
CA GLY A 240 0.59 -3.38 3.20
C GLY A 240 2.06 -3.43 3.60
N PRO A 241 2.40 -4.00 4.77
CA PRO A 241 3.76 -4.04 5.28
C PRO A 241 4.67 -4.88 4.37
N VAL A 242 5.83 -4.34 4.05
CA VAL A 242 6.89 -4.98 3.28
C VAL A 242 8.04 -5.32 4.21
N TYR A 243 8.36 -6.61 4.33
CA TYR A 243 9.40 -7.10 5.20
C TYR A 243 10.66 -7.43 4.41
N LEU A 244 11.80 -6.97 4.91
CA LEU A 244 13.10 -7.36 4.39
C LEU A 244 13.47 -8.74 4.96
N ARG A 245 13.77 -9.67 4.07
CA ARG A 245 14.27 -11.02 4.40
C ARG A 245 15.78 -11.10 4.19
N GLY A 246 16.44 -11.99 4.90
CA GLY A 246 17.85 -12.27 4.70
C GLY A 246 18.18 -12.78 3.29
N PRO A 247 19.46 -12.98 2.99
CA PRO A 247 19.91 -13.49 1.68
C PRO A 247 19.16 -14.78 1.29
N LYS A 248 18.79 -14.87 -0.01
CA LYS A 248 17.99 -15.98 -0.56
C LYS A 248 16.62 -16.17 0.14
N GLY A 249 16.04 -15.10 0.70
CA GLY A 249 14.76 -15.14 1.38
C GLY A 249 14.78 -15.90 2.73
N LYS A 250 15.94 -16.22 3.27
CA LYS A 250 16.12 -16.92 4.55
C LYS A 250 16.37 -15.93 5.69
N GLY A 251 16.15 -16.38 6.93
CA GLY A 251 16.37 -15.58 8.13
C GLY A 251 15.11 -14.85 8.61
N GLU A 252 15.28 -14.03 9.64
CA GLU A 252 14.21 -13.25 10.24
C GLU A 252 13.72 -12.17 9.28
N ALA A 253 12.41 -11.91 9.31
CA ALA A 253 11.81 -10.84 8.56
C ALA A 253 11.89 -9.54 9.37
N GLU A 254 12.45 -8.49 8.79
CA GLU A 254 12.66 -7.21 9.44
C GLU A 254 11.74 -6.14 8.83
N LEU A 255 11.15 -5.30 9.66
CA LEU A 255 10.38 -4.13 9.20
C LEU A 255 11.28 -2.89 9.27
N TRP A 256 11.52 -2.29 8.12
CA TRP A 256 12.31 -1.08 7.97
C TRP A 256 11.43 0.09 7.52
N VAL A 257 11.64 1.27 8.09
CA VAL A 257 10.88 2.51 7.80
C VAL A 257 11.82 3.69 7.63
N ARG A 258 11.36 4.74 6.94
CA ARG A 258 12.04 6.05 6.90
C ARG A 258 11.59 6.91 8.09
N VAL A 259 12.57 7.50 8.77
CA VAL A 259 12.34 8.47 9.84
C VAL A 259 13.24 9.68 9.52
N GLY A 260 12.66 10.69 8.88
CA GLY A 260 13.44 11.74 8.23
C GLY A 260 14.34 11.15 7.13
N ASN A 261 15.59 11.57 7.08
CA ASN A 261 16.60 11.05 6.14
C ASN A 261 17.23 9.71 6.58
N SER A 262 16.75 9.08 7.67
CA SER A 262 17.31 7.83 8.18
C SER A 262 16.42 6.63 7.90
N THR A 263 17.03 5.50 7.62
CA THR A 263 16.37 4.20 7.52
C THR A 263 16.53 3.44 8.83
N ARG A 264 15.41 3.11 9.51
CA ARG A 264 15.42 2.46 10.82
C ARG A 264 14.68 1.14 10.81
N ARG A 265 15.24 0.15 11.51
CA ARG A 265 14.55 -1.09 11.82
C ARG A 265 13.66 -0.88 13.04
N LEU A 266 12.42 -1.32 12.94
CA LEU A 266 11.52 -1.39 14.09
C LEU A 266 11.70 -2.73 14.81
N ASP A 267 11.67 -2.71 16.13
CA ASP A 267 11.54 -3.93 16.91
C ASP A 267 10.13 -4.51 16.78
N VAL A 268 9.89 -5.69 17.36
CA VAL A 268 8.60 -6.39 17.20
C VAL A 268 7.45 -5.56 17.75
N THR A 269 7.64 -4.88 18.87
CA THR A 269 6.59 -4.09 19.53
C THR A 269 6.22 -2.88 18.68
N ASP A 270 7.22 -2.11 18.27
CA ASP A 270 7.05 -0.94 17.42
C ASP A 270 6.51 -1.31 16.05
N ALA A 271 6.96 -2.43 15.49
CA ALA A 271 6.48 -2.93 14.19
C ALA A 271 4.99 -3.27 14.23
N VAL A 272 4.51 -3.94 15.27
CA VAL A 272 3.07 -4.26 15.42
C VAL A 272 2.25 -2.99 15.54
N GLN A 273 2.68 -2.04 16.35
CA GLN A 273 1.99 -0.76 16.51
C GLN A 273 1.98 0.05 15.21
N TYR A 274 3.12 0.13 14.55
CA TYR A 274 3.26 0.84 13.26
C TYR A 274 2.35 0.25 12.18
N VAL A 275 2.35 -1.08 12.02
CA VAL A 275 1.49 -1.79 11.05
C VAL A 275 0.01 -1.56 11.34
N ALA A 276 -0.40 -1.61 12.61
CA ALA A 276 -1.79 -1.37 13.01
C ALA A 276 -2.26 0.06 12.71
N MET A 277 -1.37 1.04 12.88
CA MET A 277 -1.66 2.45 12.60
C MET A 277 -1.60 2.78 11.10
N ARG A 278 -0.58 2.29 10.41
CA ARG A 278 -0.33 2.61 8.99
C ARG A 278 -1.30 1.90 8.05
N TRP A 279 -1.63 0.65 8.36
CA TRP A 279 -2.54 -0.19 7.56
C TRP A 279 -3.65 -0.79 8.43
N PRO A 280 -4.62 0.00 8.88
CA PRO A 280 -5.66 -0.47 9.80
C PRO A 280 -6.51 -1.62 9.23
N ALA A 281 -6.57 -1.76 7.91
CA ALA A 281 -7.25 -2.88 7.27
C ALA A 281 -6.53 -4.23 7.50
N TYR A 282 -5.22 -4.23 7.66
CA TYR A 282 -4.41 -5.41 7.98
C TYR A 282 -4.62 -5.89 9.43
N ALA A 283 -4.87 -4.95 10.36
CA ALA A 283 -5.14 -5.25 11.75
C ALA A 283 -6.62 -5.61 12.03
N ARG A 284 -7.52 -5.36 11.06
CA ARG A 284 -8.94 -5.66 11.21
C ARG A 284 -9.19 -7.15 11.03
N VAL A 285 -9.36 -7.84 12.13
CA VAL A 285 -9.93 -9.19 12.12
C VAL A 285 -11.39 -9.09 11.66
N SER A 286 -11.76 -9.82 10.60
CA SER A 286 -13.14 -9.89 10.08
C SER A 286 -14.12 -10.15 11.23
N LEU A 287 -15.31 -9.53 11.20
CA LEU A 287 -16.37 -9.76 12.19
C LEU A 287 -16.69 -11.25 12.34
N LEU A 288 -16.71 -12.01 11.24
CA LEU A 288 -16.91 -13.47 11.25
C LEU A 288 -15.78 -14.20 11.97
N THR A 289 -14.53 -13.77 11.80
CA THR A 289 -13.39 -14.35 12.51
C THR A 289 -13.43 -13.98 14.00
N ARG A 290 -13.82 -12.75 14.36
CA ARG A 290 -14.06 -12.36 15.77
C ARG A 290 -15.15 -13.21 16.40
N LEU A 291 -16.27 -13.44 15.70
CA LEU A 291 -17.36 -14.28 16.17
C LEU A 291 -16.91 -15.75 16.36
N ARG A 292 -16.17 -16.29 15.39
CA ARG A 292 -15.56 -17.63 15.49
C ARG A 292 -14.61 -17.75 16.67
N LEU A 293 -13.71 -16.80 16.84
CA LEU A 293 -12.77 -16.78 17.98
C LEU A 293 -13.51 -16.68 19.31
N THR A 294 -14.54 -15.84 19.41
CA THR A 294 -15.34 -15.71 20.64
C THR A 294 -16.10 -17.00 20.97
N LEU A 295 -16.63 -17.67 19.97
CA LEU A 295 -17.33 -18.95 20.12
C LEU A 295 -16.37 -20.09 20.50
N THR A 296 -15.18 -20.13 19.89
CA THR A 296 -14.16 -21.14 20.23
C THR A 296 -13.57 -20.89 21.62
N MET A 297 -13.30 -19.65 22.00
CA MET A 297 -12.82 -19.31 23.36
C MET A 297 -13.89 -19.61 24.42
N ARG A 298 -15.18 -19.40 24.16
CA ARG A 298 -16.26 -19.83 25.04
C ARG A 298 -16.32 -21.35 25.19
N ARG A 299 -16.11 -22.12 24.10
CA ARG A 299 -16.06 -23.58 24.15
C ARG A 299 -14.88 -24.12 24.99
N HIS A 300 -13.72 -23.45 24.94
CA HIS A 300 -12.56 -23.83 25.75
C HIS A 300 -12.63 -23.38 27.20
N ARG A 301 -13.42 -22.33 27.54
CA ARG A 301 -13.64 -21.91 28.94
C ARG A 301 -14.52 -22.88 29.73
N SER A 302 -15.28 -23.74 29.07
CA SER A 302 -16.12 -24.74 29.75
C SER A 302 -15.38 -26.05 30.07
N THR A 303 -14.11 -26.18 29.67
CA THR A 303 -13.25 -27.31 30.11
C THR A 303 -12.16 -26.71 31.02
N PRO A 304 -12.23 -26.94 32.33
CA PRO A 304 -11.13 -26.53 33.22
C PRO A 304 -9.89 -27.29 32.72
N ALA A 305 -8.85 -26.53 32.30
CA ALA A 305 -7.57 -27.13 31.99
C ALA A 305 -7.06 -27.81 33.27
N ARG A 306 -7.18 -29.14 33.33
CA ARG A 306 -6.45 -29.91 34.32
C ARG A 306 -4.97 -29.78 33.97
N LEU A 307 -4.26 -29.02 34.79
CA LEU A 307 -2.81 -29.00 34.73
C LEU A 307 -2.32 -30.44 34.76
N PRO A 308 -1.34 -30.83 33.92
CA PRO A 308 -0.73 -32.17 34.01
C PRO A 308 -0.33 -32.42 35.47
N GLN A 309 -0.70 -33.57 36.03
CA GLN A 309 -0.45 -33.91 37.45
C GLN A 309 1.01 -33.70 37.85
N VAL A 310 1.95 -33.78 36.91
CA VAL A 310 3.39 -33.52 37.12
C VAL A 310 3.62 -32.01 37.46
N VAL A 311 2.91 -31.07 36.85
CA VAL A 311 3.09 -29.63 37.13
C VAL A 311 2.46 -29.26 38.49
N GLU A 312 1.36 -29.87 38.82
CA GLU A 312 0.67 -29.65 40.12
C GLU A 312 1.52 -30.18 41.30
N ARG A 313 2.21 -31.31 41.10
CA ARG A 313 3.11 -31.90 42.10
C ARG A 313 4.37 -31.04 42.29
N THR A 314 4.95 -30.52 41.20
CA THR A 314 6.17 -29.68 41.26
C THR A 314 5.86 -28.29 41.89
N LEU A 315 4.70 -27.72 41.66
CA LEU A 315 4.28 -26.47 42.27
C LEU A 315 4.00 -26.64 43.78
N THR A 316 3.34 -27.73 44.17
CA THR A 316 3.05 -28.02 45.56
C THR A 316 4.37 -28.29 46.35
N GLU A 317 5.28 -29.08 45.79
CA GLU A 317 6.60 -29.34 46.41
C GLU A 317 7.44 -28.07 46.55
N ARG A 318 7.40 -27.15 45.59
CA ARG A 318 8.11 -25.85 45.70
C ARG A 318 7.49 -24.95 46.77
N LEU A 319 6.18 -24.85 46.82
CA LEU A 319 5.47 -24.03 47.82
C LEU A 319 5.67 -24.56 49.25
N PHE A 320 5.74 -25.90 49.45
CA PHE A 320 6.05 -26.51 50.72
C PHE A 320 7.52 -26.32 51.13
N SER A 321 8.44 -26.36 50.17
CA SER A 321 9.89 -26.15 50.43
C SER A 321 10.18 -24.67 50.76
N GLU A 322 9.53 -23.71 50.15
CA GLU A 322 9.64 -22.29 50.50
C GLU A 322 9.04 -21.96 51.87
N ARG A 323 7.91 -22.59 52.23
CA ARG A 323 7.28 -22.42 53.55
C ARG A 323 8.15 -23.03 54.67
N ALA A 324 8.81 -24.16 54.42
CA ALA A 324 9.72 -24.76 55.36
C ALA A 324 11.00 -23.93 55.60
N ARG A 325 11.50 -23.28 54.51
CA ARG A 325 12.68 -22.41 54.58
C ARG A 325 12.39 -21.06 55.29
N ASN A 326 11.21 -20.49 55.09
CA ASN A 326 10.80 -19.27 55.77
C ASN A 326 10.34 -19.48 57.22
N GLY A 327 9.90 -20.71 57.55
CA GLY A 327 9.57 -21.08 58.95
C GLY A 327 10.78 -21.34 59.82
N SER A 328 11.95 -21.64 59.25
CA SER A 328 13.19 -21.88 60.00
C SER A 328 14.03 -20.61 60.25
N LEU A 329 13.69 -19.49 59.62
CA LEU A 329 14.34 -18.19 59.84
C LEU A 329 13.70 -17.36 60.94
N GLY A 330 12.53 -17.79 61.49
CA GLY A 330 11.82 -17.09 62.57
C GLY A 330 11.99 -17.70 63.97
N ALA A 331 12.84 -18.75 64.17
CA ALA A 331 13.01 -19.46 65.44
C ALA A 331 14.42 -19.33 66.06
N GLY A 332 15.14 -18.24 65.72
CA GLY A 332 16.48 -18.02 66.16
C GLY A 332 16.81 -16.67 66.79
N GLU A 333 15.76 -15.94 67.32
CA GLU A 333 15.95 -14.76 68.16
C GLU A 333 14.97 -14.79 69.30
N GLU A 334 15.35 -15.48 70.38
CA GLU A 334 15.01 -15.19 71.77
C GLU A 334 16.21 -15.50 72.67
#